data_a8cab47507fc22af8e7faf8707bc5078
#
_entry.id   a8cab47507fc22af8e7faf8707bc5078
#
_cell.length_a   1.000
_cell.length_b   1.000
_cell.length_c   1.000
_cell.angle_alpha   90.00
_cell.angle_beta   90.00
_cell.angle_gamma   90.00
#
_symmetry.space_group_name_H-M   'P 1'
#
loop_
_entity.id
_entity.type
_entity.pdbx_description
1 polymer ?
#
loop_
_entity_poly.entity_id
_entity_poly.type
_entity_poly.pdbx_seq_one_letter_code
_entity_poly.pdbx_strand_id
1 'polypeptide(L)'
;QCTSSFTEASDFTNLIDACYNLDSAGFYTECYDYFYSFANDVEAMVKPRQPRQLKTPRKKEAGNAWMFSNEGFLKHRSRLFGNIGMCKIDFIKSLEIDEPDDLELFRSLMMSRK
;
A
#
# COMPACT_ATOMS: atom_id res chain seq x y z
N GLN A 1 -1.23 -10.95 4.54
CA GLN A 1 -2.56 -10.71 5.10
C GLN A 1 -3.61 -11.48 4.29
N CYS A 2 -4.56 -12.13 4.96
CA CYS A 2 -5.53 -13.02 4.27
C CYS A 2 -6.54 -12.26 3.39
N THR A 3 -6.76 -10.98 3.65
CA THR A 3 -7.64 -10.11 2.84
C THR A 3 -7.01 -9.65 1.53
N SER A 4 -5.69 -9.82 1.36
CA SER A 4 -4.92 -9.43 0.16
C SER A 4 -4.78 -10.62 -0.78
N SER A 5 -5.89 -11.03 -1.40
CA SER A 5 -6.03 -12.33 -2.10
C SER A 5 -5.21 -12.46 -3.39
N PHE A 6 -4.72 -11.37 -3.97
CA PHE A 6 -3.92 -11.39 -5.20
C PHE A 6 -2.41 -11.35 -4.95
N THR A 7 -1.97 -11.42 -3.69
CA THR A 7 -0.54 -11.45 -3.36
C THR A 7 0.07 -12.78 -3.82
N GLU A 8 1.21 -12.70 -4.48
CA GLU A 8 1.96 -13.85 -5.00
C GLU A 8 3.29 -14.03 -4.28
N ALA A 9 3.87 -15.23 -4.36
CA ALA A 9 5.17 -15.52 -3.76
C ALA A 9 6.29 -14.59 -4.25
N SER A 10 6.24 -14.20 -5.53
CA SER A 10 7.21 -13.25 -6.12
C SER A 10 7.15 -11.86 -5.48
N ASP A 11 6.02 -11.45 -4.96
CA ASP A 11 5.90 -10.15 -4.28
C ASP A 11 6.73 -10.15 -2.99
N PHE A 12 6.69 -11.24 -2.23
CA PHE A 12 7.52 -11.38 -1.02
C PHE A 12 9.02 -11.41 -1.35
N THR A 13 9.41 -12.12 -2.39
CA THR A 13 10.80 -12.15 -2.87
C THR A 13 11.26 -10.74 -3.24
N ASN A 14 10.46 -10.00 -3.98
CA ASN A 14 10.76 -8.62 -4.37
C ASN A 14 10.92 -7.70 -3.15
N LEU A 15 10.05 -7.85 -2.14
CA LEU A 15 10.14 -7.08 -0.91
C LEU A 15 11.46 -7.36 -0.17
N ILE A 16 11.81 -8.64 -0.02
CA ILE A 16 13.05 -9.06 0.65
C ILE A 16 14.26 -8.52 -0.10
N ASP A 17 14.33 -8.70 -1.40
CA ASP A 17 15.48 -8.30 -2.22
C ASP A 17 15.69 -6.79 -2.22
N ALA A 18 14.59 -6.02 -2.25
CA ALA A 18 14.67 -4.56 -2.25
C ALA A 18 15.01 -3.95 -0.88
N CYS A 19 14.69 -4.62 0.22
CA CYS A 19 14.63 -4.02 1.54
C CYS A 19 15.37 -4.81 2.63
N TYR A 20 16.12 -5.85 2.29
CA TYR A 20 16.74 -6.77 3.28
C TYR A 20 17.72 -6.09 4.25
N ASN A 21 18.34 -4.97 3.85
CA ASN A 21 19.30 -4.21 4.67
C ASN A 21 18.68 -3.01 5.38
N LEU A 22 17.35 -2.90 5.38
CA LEU A 22 16.62 -1.84 6.06
C LEU A 22 16.01 -2.37 7.36
N ASP A 23 15.55 -1.45 8.21
CA ASP A 23 15.01 -1.81 9.54
C ASP A 23 13.62 -2.44 9.43
N SER A 24 12.82 -1.92 8.52
CA SER A 24 11.48 -2.44 8.23
C SER A 24 11.07 -2.09 6.81
N ALA A 25 10.06 -2.77 6.30
CA ALA A 25 9.60 -2.55 4.94
C ALA A 25 8.13 -2.95 4.75
N GLY A 26 7.50 -2.37 3.74
CA GLY A 26 6.14 -2.69 3.33
C GLY A 26 5.94 -2.43 1.85
N PHE A 27 4.71 -2.60 1.40
CA PHE A 27 4.31 -2.33 0.03
C PHE A 27 3.59 -0.99 -0.11
N TYR A 28 3.65 -0.43 -1.30
CA TYR A 28 2.90 0.76 -1.66
C TYR A 28 2.38 0.70 -3.09
N THR A 29 1.32 1.44 -3.34
CA THR A 29 0.87 1.82 -4.69
C THR A 29 1.01 3.32 -4.88
N GLU A 30 1.11 3.76 -6.12
CA GLU A 30 1.07 5.18 -6.44
C GLU A 30 -0.37 5.70 -6.39
N CYS A 31 -0.56 6.81 -5.70
CA CYS A 31 -1.86 7.45 -5.53
C CYS A 31 -1.82 8.89 -6.02
N TYR A 32 -2.74 9.23 -6.92
CA TYR A 32 -2.88 10.57 -7.50
C TYR A 32 -4.09 11.32 -6.93
N ASP A 33 -4.76 10.73 -5.94
CA ASP A 33 -5.97 11.30 -5.35
C ASP A 33 -5.67 12.50 -4.46
N TYR A 34 -6.68 13.34 -4.29
CA TYR A 34 -6.69 14.41 -3.31
C TYR A 34 -7.48 13.94 -2.09
N PHE A 35 -6.90 14.12 -0.90
CA PHE A 35 -7.51 13.72 0.35
C PHE A 35 -7.93 14.95 1.14
N TYR A 36 -9.09 14.86 1.77
CA TYR A 36 -9.63 15.91 2.65
C TYR A 36 -9.96 15.27 4.00
N SER A 37 -9.61 15.95 5.09
CA SER A 37 -10.12 15.59 6.41
C SER A 37 -11.49 16.21 6.66
N PHE A 38 -12.23 15.70 7.61
CA PHE A 38 -13.50 16.31 8.01
C PHE A 38 -13.32 17.62 8.77
N ALA A 39 -12.12 17.93 9.23
CA ALA A 39 -11.80 19.13 9.99
C ALA A 39 -10.96 20.12 9.17
N ASN A 40 -11.58 20.84 8.24
CA ASN A 40 -11.01 22.04 7.58
C ASN A 40 -9.75 21.84 6.75
N ASP A 41 -9.80 21.09 5.66
CA ASP A 41 -8.73 21.05 4.66
C ASP A 41 -8.83 22.22 3.65
N VAL A 42 -8.98 23.45 4.18
CA VAL A 42 -9.03 24.68 3.36
C VAL A 42 -7.80 24.81 2.48
N GLU A 43 -6.63 24.43 2.98
CA GLU A 43 -5.38 24.48 2.23
C GLU A 43 -5.41 23.60 0.98
N ALA A 44 -5.94 22.38 1.09
CA ALA A 44 -6.10 21.50 -0.05
C ALA A 44 -7.11 22.03 -1.08
N MET A 45 -8.11 22.77 -0.63
CA MET A 45 -9.12 23.38 -1.51
C MET A 45 -8.61 24.58 -2.30
N VAL A 46 -7.64 25.32 -1.78
CA VAL A 46 -7.12 26.52 -2.45
C VAL A 46 -5.90 26.25 -3.34
N LYS A 47 -5.24 25.11 -3.20
CA LYS A 47 -4.15 24.73 -4.10
C LYS A 47 -4.65 24.47 -5.49
N PRO A 48 -3.98 24.97 -6.55
CA PRO A 48 -4.36 24.67 -7.92
C PRO A 48 -4.34 23.14 -8.15
N ARG A 49 -5.40 22.64 -8.72
CA ARG A 49 -5.45 21.23 -9.13
C ARG A 49 -4.61 21.02 -10.38
N GLN A 50 -3.88 19.92 -10.39
CA GLN A 50 -3.06 19.53 -11.52
C GLN A 50 -3.66 18.32 -12.23
N PRO A 51 -3.56 18.23 -13.58
CA PRO A 51 -3.84 16.99 -14.28
C PRO A 51 -2.98 15.85 -13.75
N ARG A 52 -3.50 14.64 -13.78
CA ARG A 52 -2.78 13.44 -13.31
C ARG A 52 -1.37 13.32 -13.89
N GLN A 53 -1.21 13.68 -15.17
CA GLN A 53 0.05 13.58 -15.89
C GLN A 53 1.15 14.50 -15.34
N LEU A 54 0.76 15.61 -14.70
CA LEU A 54 1.67 16.58 -14.12
C LEU A 54 1.81 16.45 -12.60
N LYS A 55 0.95 15.65 -11.97
CA LYS A 55 0.93 15.47 -10.51
C LYS A 55 1.95 14.44 -10.08
N THR A 56 2.76 14.77 -9.08
CA THR A 56 3.62 13.79 -8.42
C THR A 56 2.78 12.85 -7.56
N PRO A 57 2.83 11.52 -7.78
CA PRO A 57 2.06 10.58 -6.99
C PRO A 57 2.57 10.52 -5.54
N ARG A 58 1.66 10.24 -4.63
CA ARG A 58 1.97 9.89 -3.25
C ARG A 58 2.04 8.38 -3.12
N LYS A 59 2.81 7.90 -2.16
CA LYS A 59 2.82 6.49 -1.80
C LYS A 59 1.66 6.19 -0.87
N LYS A 60 0.75 5.34 -1.32
CA LYS A 60 -0.33 4.79 -0.51
C LYS A 60 0.09 3.42 0.00
N GLU A 61 0.14 3.21 1.32
CA GLU A 61 0.46 1.92 1.90
C GLU A 61 -0.49 0.83 1.39
N ALA A 62 0.07 -0.33 1.06
CA ALA A 62 -0.68 -1.52 0.70
C ALA A 62 -0.46 -2.59 1.78
N GLY A 63 -1.55 -3.12 2.31
CA GLY A 63 -1.57 -4.01 3.46
C GLY A 63 -1.19 -5.46 3.20
N ASN A 64 -0.55 -5.77 2.08
CA ASN A 64 -0.22 -7.14 1.68
C ASN A 64 0.70 -7.85 2.66
N ALA A 65 1.82 -7.22 3.00
CA ALA A 65 2.80 -7.76 3.95
C ALA A 65 3.74 -6.67 4.44
N TRP A 66 4.40 -6.97 5.56
CA TRP A 66 5.45 -6.15 6.16
C TRP A 66 6.64 -7.04 6.49
N MET A 67 7.83 -6.48 6.34
CA MET A 67 9.09 -7.11 6.75
C MET A 67 9.71 -6.30 7.87
N PHE A 68 10.06 -6.95 8.98
CA PHE A 68 10.68 -6.31 10.13
C PHE A 68 11.40 -7.35 11.01
N SER A 69 12.34 -6.89 11.83
CA SER A 69 12.96 -7.76 12.84
C SER A 69 12.07 -7.91 14.08
N ASN A 70 12.11 -9.08 14.72
CA ASN A 70 11.40 -9.31 15.98
C ASN A 70 11.85 -8.34 17.06
N GLU A 71 13.15 -8.11 17.18
CA GLU A 71 13.73 -7.18 18.15
C GLU A 71 13.19 -5.76 17.94
N GLY A 72 13.22 -5.27 16.70
CA GLY A 72 12.70 -3.95 16.37
C GLY A 72 11.21 -3.82 16.63
N PHE A 73 10.43 -4.83 16.26
CA PHE A 73 8.99 -4.83 16.53
C PHE A 73 8.69 -4.77 18.05
N LEU A 74 9.39 -5.55 18.85
CA LEU A 74 9.20 -5.54 20.31
C LEU A 74 9.60 -4.19 20.94
N LYS A 75 10.65 -3.56 20.42
CA LYS A 75 11.12 -2.25 20.87
C LYS A 75 10.17 -1.12 20.48
N HIS A 76 9.77 -1.06 19.22
CA HIS A 76 9.00 0.06 18.67
C HIS A 76 7.49 -0.13 18.73
N ARG A 77 7.02 -1.37 18.94
CA ARG A 77 5.58 -1.72 18.94
C ARG A 77 4.88 -1.29 17.63
N SER A 78 5.61 -1.35 16.52
CA SER A 78 5.15 -0.97 15.19
C SER A 78 5.76 -1.91 14.15
N ARG A 79 5.06 -2.12 13.05
CA ARG A 79 5.56 -2.88 11.89
C ARG A 79 6.51 -2.06 11.02
N LEU A 80 6.44 -0.74 11.11
CA LEU A 80 7.32 0.18 10.38
C LEU A 80 8.08 1.05 11.37
N PHE A 81 9.40 0.98 11.31
CA PHE A 81 10.31 1.73 12.18
C PHE A 81 11.69 1.87 11.54
N GLY A 82 12.49 2.81 12.04
CA GLY A 82 13.86 3.03 11.59
C GLY A 82 13.96 3.47 10.13
N ASN A 83 14.89 2.91 9.39
CA ASN A 83 15.01 3.09 7.95
C ASN A 83 14.00 2.20 7.25
N ILE A 84 12.93 2.83 6.76
CA ILE A 84 11.78 2.14 6.17
C ILE A 84 11.96 2.02 4.66
N GLY A 85 11.88 0.79 4.15
CA GLY A 85 11.79 0.50 2.73
C GLY A 85 10.36 0.35 2.25
N MET A 86 10.08 0.86 1.05
CA MET A 86 8.77 0.73 0.43
C MET A 86 8.91 0.14 -0.97
N CYS A 87 8.35 -1.05 -1.17
CA CYS A 87 8.36 -1.76 -2.44
C CYS A 87 7.03 -1.53 -3.18
N LYS A 88 7.13 -1.12 -4.44
CA LYS A 88 5.93 -0.90 -5.26
C LYS A 88 5.25 -2.23 -5.57
N ILE A 89 3.92 -2.26 -5.47
CA ILE A 89 3.08 -3.38 -5.86
C ILE A 89 2.01 -2.89 -6.83
N ASP A 90 1.56 -3.77 -7.71
CA ASP A 90 0.49 -3.45 -8.66
C ASP A 90 -0.82 -3.12 -7.94
N PHE A 91 -1.57 -2.17 -8.50
CA PHE A 91 -2.83 -1.72 -7.91
C PHE A 91 -3.80 -2.87 -7.62
N ILE A 92 -3.99 -3.79 -8.57
CA ILE A 92 -4.90 -4.93 -8.37
C ILE A 92 -4.44 -5.83 -7.21
N LYS A 93 -3.14 -6.04 -7.07
CA LYS A 93 -2.59 -6.83 -5.96
C LYS A 93 -2.74 -6.15 -4.61
N SER A 94 -2.84 -4.81 -4.59
CA SER A 94 -3.01 -4.03 -3.37
C SER A 94 -4.46 -3.99 -2.85
N LEU A 95 -5.40 -4.49 -3.62
CA LEU A 95 -6.80 -4.54 -3.22
C LEU A 95 -6.99 -5.49 -2.04
N GLU A 96 -7.84 -5.10 -1.10
CA GLU A 96 -8.18 -5.86 0.10
C GLU A 96 -9.68 -6.10 0.16
N ILE A 97 -10.06 -7.21 0.78
CA ILE A 97 -11.47 -7.55 1.02
C ILE A 97 -11.81 -7.15 2.46
N ASP A 98 -12.37 -5.98 2.63
CA ASP A 98 -12.77 -5.45 3.94
C ASP A 98 -14.29 -5.35 4.07
N GLU A 99 -14.99 -5.15 2.95
CA GLU A 99 -16.44 -4.99 2.89
C GLU A 99 -17.07 -6.00 1.91
N PRO A 100 -18.39 -6.27 2.02
CA PRO A 100 -19.08 -7.18 1.09
C PRO A 100 -18.93 -6.80 -0.39
N ASP A 101 -18.93 -5.52 -0.71
CA ASP A 101 -18.77 -5.03 -2.08
C ASP A 101 -17.38 -5.34 -2.65
N ASP A 102 -16.35 -5.34 -1.80
CA ASP A 102 -15.00 -5.76 -2.19
C ASP A 102 -14.99 -7.22 -2.63
N LEU A 103 -15.73 -8.09 -1.92
CA LEU A 103 -15.83 -9.50 -2.27
C LEU A 103 -16.45 -9.70 -3.66
N GLU A 104 -17.47 -8.94 -3.99
CA GLU A 104 -18.10 -9.00 -5.33
C GLU A 104 -17.13 -8.51 -6.41
N LEU A 105 -16.37 -7.46 -6.13
CA LEU A 105 -15.30 -6.98 -7.03
C LEU A 105 -14.26 -8.08 -7.25
N PHE A 106 -13.77 -8.71 -6.18
CA PHE A 106 -12.78 -9.79 -6.27
C PHE A 106 -13.29 -10.98 -7.07
N ARG A 107 -14.52 -11.41 -6.86
CA ARG A 107 -15.14 -12.48 -7.65
C ARG A 107 -15.14 -12.15 -9.14
N SER A 108 -15.52 -10.94 -9.50
CA SER A 108 -15.53 -10.46 -10.89
C SER A 108 -14.13 -10.47 -11.50
N LEU A 109 -13.13 -9.98 -10.76
CA LEU A 109 -11.74 -9.96 -11.20
C LEU A 109 -11.17 -11.37 -11.38
N MET A 110 -11.47 -12.30 -10.46
CA MET A 110 -11.02 -13.70 -10.57
C MET A 110 -11.64 -14.40 -11.77
N MET A 111 -12.91 -14.14 -12.05
CA MET A 111 -13.58 -14.71 -13.24
C MET A 111 -12.99 -14.18 -14.55
N SER A 112 -12.61 -12.91 -14.60
CA SER A 112 -12.02 -12.30 -15.79
C SER A 112 -10.59 -12.79 -16.10
N ARG A 113 -9.91 -13.38 -15.11
CA ARG A 113 -8.53 -13.88 -15.23
C ARG A 113 -8.42 -15.35 -15.67
N LYS A 114 -9.55 -16.01 -15.86
CA LYS A 114 -9.57 -17.42 -16.31
C LYS A 114 -9.39 -17.55 -17.84
#